data_5b90216309d9a97d0f9cf1e324ccf1a8
#
_entry.id   5b90216309d9a97d0f9cf1e324ccf1a8
#
_cell.length_a   1.000
_cell.length_b   1.000
_cell.length_c   1.000
_cell.angle_alpha   90.00
_cell.angle_beta   90.00
_cell.angle_gamma   90.00
#
_symmetry.space_group_name_H-M   'P 1'
#
loop_
_entity.id
_entity.type
_entity.pdbx_description
1 polymer ?
#
loop_
_entity_poly.entity_id
_entity_poly.type
_entity_poly.pdbx_seq_one_letter_code
_entity_poly.pdbx_strand_id
1 'polypeptide(L)'
;MADPSIADLAFYYTGAGSNSTTSLSIGDDISSVRIRFQSCTGITTLTGVTIDDGFGNLEGDGTLSYTASTTSLTWTPYGGSAGSSVDVSADGTYFIQGANDGGGLCITVVAASLPTSNTSNTITVANNEEKWYLDQTKAESLAGVTKYHCWAVKNVHATLPIIGIKLWVAENTPGQDTISLYLDPLAAGDGSTTSPTAVANENTAPAASTFVTPDSKTHASVLSMGDLTAGQVRFFWTKQTTPASVTAKKLGNTFKLGVYASF
;
A
#
# COMPACT_ATOMS: atom_id res chain seq x y z
N MET A 1 8.35 -14.69 -17.63
CA MET A 1 8.44 -13.66 -16.59
C MET A 1 7.06 -13.01 -16.54
N ALA A 2 6.47 -12.86 -15.38
CA ALA A 2 5.13 -12.28 -15.28
C ALA A 2 5.18 -10.78 -15.69
N ASP A 3 4.06 -10.26 -16.24
CA ASP A 3 3.92 -8.85 -16.50
C ASP A 3 3.80 -8.07 -15.17
N PRO A 4 4.18 -6.77 -15.13
CA PRO A 4 4.03 -5.97 -13.92
C PRO A 4 2.56 -5.91 -13.48
N SER A 5 2.36 -5.83 -12.18
CA SER A 5 1.04 -5.73 -11.56
C SER A 5 1.05 -4.72 -10.44
N ILE A 6 -0.10 -4.43 -9.86
CA ILE A 6 -0.18 -3.57 -8.67
C ILE A 6 0.58 -4.15 -7.47
N ALA A 7 0.79 -5.48 -7.42
CA ALA A 7 1.58 -6.12 -6.39
C ALA A 7 3.06 -5.73 -6.41
N ASP A 8 3.55 -5.29 -7.58
CA ASP A 8 4.92 -4.83 -7.76
C ASP A 8 5.12 -3.37 -7.31
N LEU A 9 4.04 -2.68 -6.94
CA LEU A 9 4.11 -1.35 -6.35
C LEU A 9 4.04 -1.47 -4.82
N ALA A 10 5.19 -1.38 -4.18
CA ALA A 10 5.30 -1.57 -2.74
C ALA A 10 5.56 -0.26 -1.99
N PHE A 11 4.97 -0.15 -0.81
CA PHE A 11 5.12 1.02 0.08
C PHE A 11 6.06 0.66 1.21
N TYR A 12 6.91 1.61 1.60
CA TYR A 12 7.92 1.44 2.64
C TYR A 12 7.96 2.62 3.59
N TYR A 13 8.43 2.37 4.80
CA TYR A 13 8.86 3.42 5.71
C TYR A 13 10.11 4.13 5.15
N THR A 14 10.39 5.31 5.66
CA THR A 14 11.67 6.03 5.50
C THR A 14 12.44 6.02 6.82
N GLY A 15 13.65 6.60 6.88
CA GLY A 15 14.50 6.60 8.08
C GLY A 15 15.54 5.50 8.07
N ALA A 16 15.86 4.97 6.88
CA ALA A 16 16.91 3.98 6.62
C ALA A 16 16.77 2.62 7.35
N GLY A 17 17.61 1.67 7.00
CA GLY A 17 17.77 0.38 7.67
C GLY A 17 16.45 -0.39 7.83
N SER A 18 16.21 -0.90 9.04
CA SER A 18 15.02 -1.67 9.40
C SER A 18 13.94 -0.83 10.12
N ASN A 19 13.89 0.49 9.88
CA ASN A 19 12.88 1.35 10.51
C ASN A 19 11.48 0.88 10.14
N SER A 20 10.67 0.58 11.16
CA SER A 20 9.26 0.18 11.07
C SER A 20 8.35 1.08 11.90
N THR A 21 8.88 2.22 12.37
CA THR A 21 8.18 3.11 13.29
C THR A 21 7.68 4.33 12.52
N THR A 22 6.37 4.54 12.54
CA THR A 22 5.73 5.68 11.85
C THR A 22 6.30 7.03 12.28
N SER A 23 6.53 7.24 13.57
CA SER A 23 7.06 8.51 14.10
C SER A 23 8.48 8.84 13.62
N LEU A 24 9.22 7.85 13.14
CA LEU A 24 10.55 8.00 12.56
C LEU A 24 10.54 7.94 11.02
N SER A 25 9.38 7.77 10.40
CA SER A 25 9.20 7.84 8.94
C SER A 25 9.02 9.30 8.52
N ILE A 26 10.07 10.09 8.69
CA ILE A 26 10.10 11.55 8.54
C ILE A 26 11.14 12.05 7.52
N GLY A 27 11.41 11.25 6.52
CA GLY A 27 12.43 11.48 5.48
C GLY A 27 13.62 10.53 5.64
N ASP A 28 14.76 10.86 5.02
CA ASP A 28 15.93 10.01 4.92
C ASP A 28 15.73 8.81 3.97
N ASP A 29 16.68 7.87 3.96
CA ASP A 29 16.68 6.73 3.05
C ASP A 29 15.44 5.84 3.20
N ILE A 30 15.14 5.09 2.14
CA ILE A 30 14.10 4.06 2.21
C ILE A 30 14.48 2.99 3.24
N SER A 31 13.52 2.62 4.08
CA SER A 31 13.65 1.47 4.96
C SER A 31 13.54 0.15 4.17
N SER A 32 14.09 -0.93 4.72
CA SER A 32 13.85 -2.30 4.22
C SER A 32 12.47 -2.84 4.62
N VAL A 33 11.75 -2.16 5.51
CA VAL A 33 10.46 -2.62 6.03
C VAL A 33 9.33 -2.12 5.13
N ARG A 34 8.66 -3.07 4.47
CA ARG A 34 7.48 -2.82 3.65
C ARG A 34 6.26 -2.55 4.54
N ILE A 35 5.49 -1.57 4.17
CA ILE A 35 4.17 -1.32 4.77
C ILE A 35 3.19 -2.36 4.21
N ARG A 36 2.52 -3.07 5.11
CA ARG A 36 1.50 -4.07 4.78
C ARG A 36 0.13 -3.54 5.15
N PHE A 37 -0.77 -3.45 4.18
CA PHE A 37 -2.12 -2.91 4.39
C PHE A 37 -3.05 -3.93 5.07
N GLN A 38 -2.86 -5.20 4.77
CA GLN A 38 -3.66 -6.28 5.34
C GLN A 38 -2.80 -7.53 5.48
N SER A 39 -2.96 -8.27 6.58
CA SER A 39 -2.37 -9.60 6.71
C SER A 39 -3.37 -10.67 6.28
N CYS A 40 -2.91 -11.64 5.50
CA CYS A 40 -3.72 -12.73 5.01
C CYS A 40 -3.10 -14.05 5.43
N THR A 41 -3.90 -14.95 6.00
CA THR A 41 -3.48 -16.28 6.43
C THR A 41 -4.45 -17.34 5.90
N GLY A 42 -4.07 -18.61 5.93
CA GLY A 42 -4.97 -19.71 5.58
C GLY A 42 -4.48 -20.60 4.41
N ILE A 43 -3.31 -20.34 3.85
CA ILE A 43 -2.71 -21.30 2.89
C ILE A 43 -2.32 -22.58 3.65
N THR A 44 -2.96 -23.67 3.33
CA THR A 44 -2.72 -24.99 3.97
C THR A 44 -2.42 -26.09 2.96
N THR A 45 -3.07 -26.07 1.81
CA THR A 45 -2.95 -27.14 0.79
C THR A 45 -2.44 -26.61 -0.56
N LEU A 46 -2.43 -25.31 -0.75
CA LEU A 46 -1.94 -24.68 -1.98
C LEU A 46 -0.42 -24.44 -1.86
N THR A 47 0.36 -25.51 -2.11
CA THR A 47 1.82 -25.43 -2.11
C THR A 47 2.34 -24.51 -3.22
N GLY A 48 3.52 -23.94 -3.04
CA GLY A 48 4.12 -23.02 -4.01
C GLY A 48 3.51 -21.62 -4.05
N VAL A 49 2.54 -21.31 -3.18
CA VAL A 49 1.94 -19.98 -3.07
C VAL A 49 2.15 -19.43 -1.67
N THR A 50 2.65 -18.19 -1.60
CA THR A 50 2.74 -17.40 -0.37
C THR A 50 1.92 -16.14 -0.56
N ILE A 51 1.06 -15.82 0.39
CA ILE A 51 0.36 -14.54 0.39
C ILE A 51 1.27 -13.51 1.03
N ASP A 52 1.62 -12.48 0.28
CA ASP A 52 2.48 -11.42 0.76
C ASP A 52 1.67 -10.33 1.47
N ASP A 53 0.50 -9.99 0.91
CA ASP A 53 -0.34 -8.91 1.43
C ASP A 53 -1.76 -8.98 0.85
N GLY A 54 -2.73 -8.38 1.56
CA GLY A 54 -4.02 -8.00 1.00
C GLY A 54 -3.98 -6.54 0.55
N PHE A 55 -4.59 -6.23 -0.57
CA PHE A 55 -4.59 -4.89 -1.16
C PHE A 55 -5.99 -4.44 -1.57
N GLY A 56 -6.31 -3.18 -1.29
CA GLY A 56 -7.61 -2.61 -1.61
C GLY A 56 -8.67 -2.92 -0.54
N ASN A 57 -9.93 -2.91 -0.94
CA ASN A 57 -11.05 -3.18 -0.03
C ASN A 57 -11.29 -4.68 0.13
N LEU A 58 -10.40 -5.40 0.81
CA LEU A 58 -10.73 -6.74 1.26
C LEU A 58 -11.65 -6.62 2.49
N GLU A 59 -12.95 -6.74 2.27
CA GLU A 59 -13.95 -6.70 3.34
C GLU A 59 -14.15 -8.11 3.93
N GLY A 60 -13.11 -8.69 4.51
CA GLY A 60 -13.22 -9.96 5.21
C GLY A 60 -12.62 -11.15 4.46
N ASP A 61 -12.95 -12.33 4.95
CA ASP A 61 -12.42 -13.60 4.47
C ASP A 61 -12.85 -13.93 3.03
N GLY A 62 -12.19 -14.90 2.42
CA GLY A 62 -12.54 -15.36 1.09
C GLY A 62 -11.90 -16.70 0.74
N THR A 63 -12.03 -17.10 -0.51
CA THR A 63 -11.47 -18.35 -1.01
C THR A 63 -10.48 -18.08 -2.14
N LEU A 64 -9.26 -18.56 -1.98
CA LEU A 64 -8.27 -18.63 -3.06
C LEU A 64 -8.32 -20.03 -3.67
N SER A 65 -8.72 -20.12 -4.94
CA SER A 65 -8.89 -21.38 -5.68
C SER A 65 -7.84 -21.51 -6.77
N TYR A 66 -7.23 -22.68 -6.86
CA TYR A 66 -6.29 -23.07 -7.91
C TYR A 66 -6.91 -24.10 -8.85
N THR A 67 -6.79 -23.87 -10.15
CA THR A 67 -7.23 -24.77 -11.21
C THR A 67 -6.01 -25.34 -11.92
N ALA A 68 -5.73 -26.62 -11.69
CA ALA A 68 -4.52 -27.28 -12.20
C ALA A 68 -4.48 -27.39 -13.73
N SER A 69 -5.64 -27.59 -14.37
CA SER A 69 -5.72 -27.73 -15.84
C SER A 69 -5.36 -26.46 -16.61
N THR A 70 -5.48 -25.29 -15.99
CA THR A 70 -5.16 -23.99 -16.56
C THR A 70 -4.03 -23.28 -15.83
N THR A 71 -3.47 -23.90 -14.79
CA THR A 71 -2.43 -23.35 -13.94
C THR A 71 -2.78 -21.92 -13.49
N SER A 72 -4.00 -21.74 -12.98
CA SER A 72 -4.53 -20.42 -12.67
C SER A 72 -5.08 -20.31 -11.26
N LEU A 73 -5.03 -19.09 -10.70
CA LEU A 73 -5.59 -18.73 -9.41
C LEU A 73 -6.76 -17.76 -9.56
N THR A 74 -7.74 -17.94 -8.70
CA THR A 74 -8.94 -17.07 -8.65
C THR A 74 -9.24 -16.73 -7.20
N TRP A 75 -9.46 -15.45 -6.91
CA TRP A 75 -9.91 -14.96 -5.62
C TRP A 75 -11.42 -14.74 -5.60
N THR A 76 -12.09 -15.29 -4.59
CA THR A 76 -13.53 -15.09 -4.34
C THR A 76 -13.70 -14.54 -2.94
N PRO A 77 -14.03 -13.26 -2.77
CA PRO A 77 -14.35 -12.66 -1.46
C PRO A 77 -15.55 -13.36 -0.83
N TYR A 78 -15.62 -13.40 0.50
CA TYR A 78 -16.77 -13.93 1.22
C TYR A 78 -18.06 -13.16 0.85
N GLY A 79 -19.09 -13.91 0.46
CA GLY A 79 -20.36 -13.30 0.00
C GLY A 79 -20.30 -12.59 -1.35
N GLY A 80 -19.13 -12.58 -2.02
CA GLY A 80 -18.92 -11.96 -3.33
C GLY A 80 -18.85 -12.96 -4.47
N SER A 81 -18.56 -12.45 -5.66
CA SER A 81 -18.33 -13.24 -6.87
C SER A 81 -16.83 -13.46 -7.10
N ALA A 82 -16.48 -14.54 -7.76
CA ALA A 82 -15.13 -14.82 -8.18
C ALA A 82 -14.61 -13.72 -9.12
N GLY A 83 -13.36 -13.31 -8.93
CA GLY A 83 -12.65 -12.43 -9.85
C GLY A 83 -12.18 -13.17 -11.11
N SER A 84 -11.43 -12.46 -11.95
CA SER A 84 -10.80 -13.08 -13.12
C SER A 84 -9.71 -14.06 -12.70
N SER A 85 -9.56 -15.16 -13.43
CA SER A 85 -8.46 -16.09 -13.26
C SER A 85 -7.15 -15.46 -13.72
N VAL A 86 -6.09 -15.65 -12.94
CA VAL A 86 -4.74 -15.20 -13.26
C VAL A 86 -3.86 -16.42 -13.53
N ASP A 87 -3.21 -16.45 -14.69
CA ASP A 87 -2.23 -17.49 -15.03
C ASP A 87 -0.99 -17.34 -14.13
N VAL A 88 -0.61 -18.43 -13.46
CA VAL A 88 0.52 -18.51 -12.53
C VAL A 88 1.51 -19.61 -12.93
N SER A 89 1.61 -19.89 -14.21
CA SER A 89 2.50 -20.91 -14.78
C SER A 89 3.99 -20.59 -14.67
N ALA A 90 4.36 -19.39 -14.27
CA ALA A 90 5.75 -18.96 -14.05
C ALA A 90 5.97 -18.52 -12.59
N ASP A 91 7.23 -18.55 -12.15
CA ASP A 91 7.63 -17.95 -10.88
C ASP A 91 7.43 -16.43 -10.94
N GLY A 92 6.90 -15.84 -9.87
CA GLY A 92 6.71 -14.40 -9.84
C GLY A 92 5.77 -13.92 -8.75
N THR A 93 5.59 -12.60 -8.71
CA THR A 93 4.61 -11.93 -7.86
C THR A 93 3.38 -11.58 -8.69
N TYR A 94 2.20 -11.88 -8.17
CA TYR A 94 0.93 -11.69 -8.85
C TYR A 94 -0.06 -10.95 -7.97
N PHE A 95 -0.99 -10.23 -8.61
CA PHE A 95 -2.15 -9.66 -7.96
C PHE A 95 -3.40 -10.40 -8.42
N ILE A 96 -4.07 -11.08 -7.48
CA ILE A 96 -5.31 -11.83 -7.74
C ILE A 96 -6.48 -10.99 -7.26
N GLN A 97 -7.14 -10.32 -8.17
CA GLN A 97 -8.25 -9.41 -7.87
C GLN A 97 -9.58 -10.17 -7.72
N GLY A 98 -10.40 -9.72 -6.77
CA GLY A 98 -11.81 -10.12 -6.67
C GLY A 98 -12.68 -9.42 -7.71
N ALA A 99 -13.93 -9.85 -7.85
CA ALA A 99 -14.90 -9.18 -8.70
C ALA A 99 -15.29 -7.79 -8.15
N ASN A 100 -15.69 -6.88 -9.05
CA ASN A 100 -16.26 -5.57 -8.71
C ASN A 100 -15.34 -4.66 -7.85
N ASP A 101 -14.05 -4.59 -8.18
CA ASP A 101 -13.06 -3.78 -7.46
C ASP A 101 -12.93 -4.12 -5.97
N GLY A 102 -13.36 -5.29 -5.55
CA GLY A 102 -13.39 -5.77 -4.16
C GLY A 102 -12.01 -6.11 -3.57
N GLY A 103 -10.96 -5.44 -4.02
CA GLY A 103 -9.60 -5.71 -3.56
C GLY A 103 -9.05 -7.04 -4.07
N GLY A 104 -7.86 -7.39 -3.65
CA GLY A 104 -7.18 -8.60 -4.10
C GLY A 104 -6.03 -9.01 -3.19
N LEU A 105 -5.44 -10.13 -3.54
CA LEU A 105 -4.29 -10.70 -2.83
C LEU A 105 -3.02 -10.47 -3.65
N CYS A 106 -1.99 -9.92 -3.01
CA CYS A 106 -0.62 -9.94 -3.51
C CYS A 106 0.02 -11.27 -3.10
N ILE A 107 0.48 -12.04 -4.04
CA ILE A 107 1.04 -13.37 -3.80
C ILE A 107 2.37 -13.57 -4.52
N THR A 108 3.23 -14.39 -3.94
CA THR A 108 4.42 -14.92 -4.61
C THR A 108 4.19 -16.38 -4.95
N VAL A 109 4.52 -16.75 -6.18
CA VAL A 109 4.35 -18.10 -6.72
C VAL A 109 5.70 -18.71 -7.09
N VAL A 110 5.90 -19.99 -6.68
CA VAL A 110 6.94 -20.89 -7.16
C VAL A 110 6.25 -21.96 -8.00
N ALA A 111 6.21 -21.77 -9.31
CA ALA A 111 5.39 -22.55 -10.24
C ALA A 111 5.68 -24.06 -10.19
N ALA A 112 6.96 -24.43 -10.03
CA ALA A 112 7.38 -25.84 -9.91
C ALA A 112 6.84 -26.55 -8.65
N SER A 113 6.33 -25.80 -7.68
CA SER A 113 5.80 -26.31 -6.40
C SER A 113 4.27 -26.29 -6.35
N LEU A 114 3.59 -25.83 -7.40
CA LEU A 114 2.13 -25.79 -7.46
C LEU A 114 1.52 -27.21 -7.40
N PRO A 115 0.30 -27.36 -6.85
CA PRO A 115 -0.38 -28.63 -6.80
C PRO A 115 -0.67 -29.20 -8.20
N THR A 116 -0.70 -30.50 -8.32
CA THR A 116 -1.09 -31.20 -9.57
C THR A 116 -2.61 -31.40 -9.73
N SER A 117 -3.38 -30.99 -8.71
CA SER A 117 -4.84 -31.09 -8.70
C SER A 117 -5.46 -29.78 -8.23
N ASN A 118 -6.74 -29.59 -8.57
CA ASN A 118 -7.51 -28.43 -8.11
C ASN A 118 -7.53 -28.36 -6.58
N THR A 119 -7.31 -27.17 -6.05
CA THR A 119 -7.22 -26.93 -4.61
C THR A 119 -7.85 -25.59 -4.27
N SER A 120 -8.45 -25.50 -3.10
CA SER A 120 -9.00 -24.24 -2.57
C SER A 120 -8.63 -24.07 -1.11
N ASN A 121 -8.29 -22.84 -0.72
CA ASN A 121 -8.00 -22.50 0.65
C ASN A 121 -8.88 -21.33 1.08
N THR A 122 -9.43 -21.40 2.30
CA THR A 122 -10.07 -20.25 2.93
C THR A 122 -8.98 -19.33 3.47
N ILE A 123 -9.02 -18.07 3.02
CA ILE A 123 -8.07 -17.06 3.44
C ILE A 123 -8.77 -16.16 4.45
N THR A 124 -8.19 -16.04 5.62
CA THR A 124 -8.61 -15.09 6.65
C THR A 124 -7.85 -13.80 6.47
N VAL A 125 -8.59 -12.72 6.35
CA VAL A 125 -8.05 -11.37 6.17
C VAL A 125 -8.17 -10.60 7.48
N ALA A 126 -7.04 -10.17 8.02
CA ALA A 126 -6.98 -9.24 9.13
C ALA A 126 -6.49 -7.89 8.64
N ASN A 127 -7.23 -6.83 8.93
CA ASN A 127 -6.75 -5.48 8.68
C ASN A 127 -5.52 -5.26 9.56
N ASN A 128 -4.39 -5.05 8.93
CA ASN A 128 -3.27 -4.45 9.61
C ASN A 128 -3.64 -2.98 9.78
N GLU A 129 -3.95 -2.60 11.01
CA GLU A 129 -3.95 -1.19 11.38
C GLU A 129 -2.51 -0.70 11.35
N GLU A 130 -1.94 -0.58 10.15
CA GLU A 130 -0.71 0.16 9.98
C GLU A 130 -1.01 1.60 10.40
N LYS A 131 -0.49 1.96 11.56
CA LYS A 131 -0.67 3.32 12.09
C LYS A 131 0.18 4.26 11.25
N TRP A 132 -0.43 4.84 10.23
CA TRP A 132 0.18 5.92 9.46
C TRP A 132 0.44 7.16 10.31
N TYR A 133 -0.24 7.25 11.45
CA TYR A 133 -0.05 8.30 12.45
C TYR A 133 -0.17 7.70 13.85
N LEU A 134 0.62 8.22 14.78
CA LEU A 134 0.50 7.83 16.18
C LEU A 134 -0.84 8.31 16.76
N ASP A 135 -1.32 7.57 17.77
CA ASP A 135 -2.49 7.98 18.53
C ASP A 135 -2.27 9.38 19.12
N GLN A 136 -3.28 10.22 18.98
CA GLN A 136 -3.22 11.56 19.53
C GLN A 136 -3.48 11.53 21.03
N THR A 137 -2.67 12.25 21.75
CA THR A 137 -2.89 12.50 23.19
C THR A 137 -4.10 13.42 23.39
N LYS A 138 -4.67 13.38 24.59
CA LYS A 138 -5.74 14.31 24.97
C LYS A 138 -5.30 15.80 24.84
N ALA A 139 -4.04 16.09 25.17
CA ALA A 139 -3.50 17.45 25.06
C ALA A 139 -3.42 17.90 23.60
N GLU A 140 -2.96 17.05 22.68
CA GLU A 140 -2.95 17.32 21.24
C GLU A 140 -4.36 17.51 20.66
N SER A 141 -5.33 16.70 21.07
CA SER A 141 -6.73 16.86 20.65
C SER A 141 -7.35 18.19 21.12
N LEU A 142 -6.95 18.68 22.30
CA LEU A 142 -7.42 19.96 22.81
C LEU A 142 -6.74 21.17 22.14
N ALA A 143 -5.45 21.07 21.87
CA ALA A 143 -4.66 22.14 21.27
C ALA A 143 -4.77 22.21 19.74
N GLY A 144 -5.15 21.10 19.11
CA GLY A 144 -4.96 20.84 17.69
C GLY A 144 -3.52 20.45 17.39
N VAL A 145 -3.32 19.59 16.39
CA VAL A 145 -1.99 19.13 15.99
C VAL A 145 -1.91 18.92 14.49
N THR A 146 -0.73 19.15 13.95
CA THR A 146 -0.40 18.76 12.56
C THR A 146 0.82 17.87 12.59
N LYS A 147 0.72 16.69 11.95
CA LYS A 147 1.79 15.71 11.87
C LYS A 147 2.14 15.43 10.41
N TYR A 148 3.42 15.18 10.16
CA TYR A 148 3.97 14.93 8.82
C TYR A 148 4.73 13.62 8.83
N HIS A 149 4.49 12.76 7.82
CA HIS A 149 5.26 11.54 7.63
C HIS A 149 5.64 11.38 6.17
N CYS A 150 6.81 10.82 5.93
CA CYS A 150 7.36 10.53 4.62
C CYS A 150 7.25 9.03 4.32
N TRP A 151 6.88 8.70 3.10
CA TRP A 151 6.70 7.34 2.62
C TRP A 151 7.41 7.14 1.31
N ALA A 152 7.92 5.95 1.09
CA ALA A 152 8.54 5.56 -0.17
C ALA A 152 7.63 4.59 -0.93
N VAL A 153 7.52 4.82 -2.24
CA VAL A 153 6.88 3.91 -3.19
C VAL A 153 7.96 3.34 -4.09
N LYS A 154 8.04 2.03 -4.20
CA LYS A 154 9.06 1.31 -4.95
C LYS A 154 8.44 0.36 -5.96
N ASN A 155 8.98 0.33 -7.16
CA ASN A 155 8.76 -0.74 -8.10
C ASN A 155 9.63 -1.94 -7.71
N VAL A 156 9.01 -3.02 -7.23
CA VAL A 156 9.72 -4.25 -6.82
C VAL A 156 9.73 -5.31 -7.92
N HIS A 157 9.14 -5.04 -9.09
CA HIS A 157 9.28 -5.93 -10.25
C HIS A 157 10.74 -6.07 -10.67
N ALA A 158 11.15 -7.27 -11.05
CA ALA A 158 12.55 -7.60 -11.28
C ALA A 158 13.17 -6.83 -12.47
N THR A 159 12.39 -6.50 -13.51
CA THR A 159 12.93 -6.00 -14.77
C THR A 159 12.06 -4.97 -15.49
N LEU A 160 10.75 -4.95 -15.26
CA LEU A 160 9.80 -4.13 -16.04
C LEU A 160 9.41 -2.85 -15.29
N PRO A 161 9.14 -1.75 -16.01
CA PRO A 161 8.67 -0.51 -15.41
C PRO A 161 7.19 -0.58 -15.03
N ILE A 162 6.80 0.23 -14.04
CA ILE A 162 5.41 0.57 -13.73
C ILE A 162 5.17 2.00 -14.20
N ILE A 163 4.11 2.23 -14.98
CA ILE A 163 3.90 3.46 -15.74
C ILE A 163 2.77 4.29 -15.13
N GLY A 164 2.95 5.63 -15.13
CA GLY A 164 1.91 6.59 -14.84
C GLY A 164 1.30 6.48 -13.44
N ILE A 165 2.12 6.21 -12.45
CA ILE A 165 1.69 6.02 -11.05
C ILE A 165 1.06 7.30 -10.51
N LYS A 166 -0.14 7.18 -9.93
CA LYS A 166 -0.88 8.27 -9.30
C LYS A 166 -1.37 7.89 -7.92
N LEU A 167 -1.33 8.85 -6.99
CA LEU A 167 -1.86 8.71 -5.63
C LEU A 167 -2.86 9.81 -5.32
N TRP A 168 -3.92 9.47 -4.57
CA TRP A 168 -4.93 10.41 -4.06
C TRP A 168 -5.50 9.93 -2.74
N VAL A 169 -6.25 10.78 -2.04
CA VAL A 169 -6.99 10.41 -0.83
C VAL A 169 -8.38 9.97 -1.27
N ALA A 170 -8.59 8.67 -1.46
CA ALA A 170 -9.85 8.12 -1.95
C ALA A 170 -10.99 8.30 -0.93
N GLU A 171 -10.65 8.21 0.37
CA GLU A 171 -11.58 8.49 1.46
C GLU A 171 -10.79 9.16 2.58
N ASN A 172 -11.22 10.34 3.00
CA ASN A 172 -10.61 11.03 4.13
C ASN A 172 -11.15 10.49 5.46
N THR A 173 -10.54 10.84 6.58
CA THR A 173 -10.96 10.34 7.88
C THR A 173 -12.43 10.70 8.16
N PRO A 174 -13.19 9.82 8.84
CA PRO A 174 -14.56 10.14 9.25
C PRO A 174 -14.60 11.13 10.43
N GLY A 175 -13.44 11.51 10.97
CA GLY A 175 -13.27 12.50 12.02
C GLY A 175 -13.25 13.94 11.48
N GLN A 176 -12.81 14.87 12.33
CA GLN A 176 -12.59 16.26 11.95
C GLN A 176 -11.16 16.52 11.46
N ASP A 177 -10.28 15.55 11.62
CA ASP A 177 -8.94 15.56 11.07
C ASP A 177 -8.96 15.33 9.56
N THR A 178 -8.00 15.90 8.87
CA THR A 178 -7.86 15.79 7.41
C THR A 178 -6.48 15.29 7.03
N ILE A 179 -6.44 14.45 5.99
CA ILE A 179 -5.19 13.98 5.38
C ILE A 179 -4.97 14.71 4.08
N SER A 180 -3.75 15.17 3.88
CA SER A 180 -3.30 15.79 2.62
C SER A 180 -1.98 15.16 2.19
N LEU A 181 -1.67 15.26 0.91
CA LEU A 181 -0.52 14.64 0.28
C LEU A 181 0.40 15.70 -0.34
N TYR A 182 1.70 15.41 -0.34
CA TYR A 182 2.70 16.20 -1.04
C TYR A 182 3.70 15.26 -1.72
N LEU A 183 3.89 15.41 -3.03
CA LEU A 183 4.93 14.69 -3.75
C LEU A 183 6.28 15.34 -3.47
N ASP A 184 7.23 14.57 -2.95
CA ASP A 184 8.59 15.07 -2.80
C ASP A 184 9.16 15.43 -4.19
N PRO A 185 9.84 16.58 -4.35
CA PRO A 185 10.32 17.05 -5.64
C PRO A 185 11.49 16.21 -6.20
N LEU A 186 12.10 15.36 -5.38
CA LEU A 186 13.18 14.49 -5.83
C LEU A 186 12.71 13.59 -6.97
N ALA A 187 13.59 13.39 -7.96
CA ALA A 187 13.35 12.44 -9.03
C ALA A 187 13.30 11.00 -8.51
N ALA A 188 12.75 10.09 -9.31
CA ALA A 188 12.83 8.67 -9.03
C ALA A 188 14.30 8.20 -8.99
N GLY A 189 14.68 7.44 -7.96
CA GLY A 189 16.06 7.02 -7.72
C GLY A 189 16.14 5.68 -6.99
N ASP A 190 17.26 5.39 -6.39
CA ASP A 190 17.51 4.14 -5.65
C ASP A 190 16.96 4.14 -4.21
N GLY A 191 16.55 5.31 -3.72
CA GLY A 191 16.01 5.47 -2.37
C GLY A 191 17.07 5.66 -1.28
N SER A 192 18.35 5.74 -1.66
CA SER A 192 19.46 6.02 -0.75
C SER A 192 20.27 7.24 -1.20
N THR A 193 20.81 7.25 -2.41
CA THR A 193 21.51 8.45 -2.96
C THR A 193 20.52 9.56 -3.36
N THR A 194 19.24 9.22 -3.51
CA THR A 194 18.14 10.13 -3.82
C THR A 194 17.06 9.94 -2.79
N SER A 195 17.23 10.54 -1.61
CA SER A 195 16.28 10.47 -0.49
C SER A 195 15.95 11.87 0.05
N PRO A 196 14.72 12.09 0.57
CA PRO A 196 14.33 13.38 1.13
C PRO A 196 15.11 13.66 2.42
N THR A 197 15.47 14.92 2.62
CA THR A 197 16.07 15.33 3.89
C THR A 197 15.11 15.06 5.04
N ALA A 198 15.57 14.35 6.05
CA ALA A 198 14.80 14.10 7.26
C ALA A 198 14.45 15.42 7.97
N VAL A 199 13.19 15.55 8.41
CA VAL A 199 12.78 16.66 9.28
C VAL A 199 13.08 16.33 10.75
N ALA A 200 13.08 17.34 11.62
CA ALA A 200 13.49 17.17 13.01
C ALA A 200 12.57 16.24 13.82
N ASN A 201 11.28 16.22 13.49
CA ASN A 201 10.25 15.39 14.12
C ASN A 201 8.97 15.44 13.29
N GLU A 202 7.98 14.63 13.65
CA GLU A 202 6.69 14.54 12.97
C GLU A 202 5.85 15.84 12.95
N ASN A 203 6.17 16.83 13.78
CA ASN A 203 5.47 18.13 13.80
C ASN A 203 6.15 19.18 12.90
N THR A 204 7.25 18.81 12.24
CA THR A 204 8.03 19.70 11.37
C THR A 204 7.67 19.46 9.92
N ALA A 205 7.17 20.49 9.23
CA ALA A 205 6.87 20.39 7.80
C ALA A 205 8.16 20.22 6.96
N PRO A 206 8.13 19.41 5.90
CA PRO A 206 9.20 19.39 4.91
C PRO A 206 9.32 20.76 4.23
N ALA A 207 10.54 21.14 3.88
CA ALA A 207 10.83 22.44 3.27
C ALA A 207 10.06 22.65 1.96
N ALA A 208 9.57 23.87 1.74
CA ALA A 208 8.88 24.28 0.52
C ALA A 208 7.68 23.40 0.11
N SER A 209 7.08 22.67 1.05
CA SER A 209 5.99 21.72 0.76
C SER A 209 4.65 22.42 0.52
N THR A 210 3.95 21.99 -0.54
CA THR A 210 2.55 22.37 -0.81
C THR A 210 1.69 21.12 -0.78
N PHE A 211 0.91 20.96 0.29
CA PHE A 211 0.04 19.81 0.47
C PHE A 211 -1.29 20.02 -0.24
N VAL A 212 -1.77 18.96 -0.90
CA VAL A 212 -3.03 18.90 -1.65
C VAL A 212 -3.87 17.71 -1.17
N THR A 213 -5.18 17.78 -1.39
CA THR A 213 -6.10 16.69 -1.05
C THR A 213 -6.86 16.27 -2.32
N PRO A 214 -6.20 15.62 -3.28
CA PRO A 214 -6.88 15.07 -4.45
C PRO A 214 -7.78 13.90 -4.01
N ASP A 215 -9.00 13.84 -4.53
CA ASP A 215 -10.02 12.85 -4.19
C ASP A 215 -10.19 11.74 -5.24
N SER A 216 -9.51 11.86 -6.37
CA SER A 216 -9.61 10.90 -7.48
C SER A 216 -8.38 10.90 -8.36
N LYS A 217 -8.22 9.85 -9.17
CA LYS A 217 -7.11 9.73 -10.15
C LYS A 217 -7.16 10.78 -11.27
N THR A 218 -8.29 11.45 -11.46
CA THR A 218 -8.49 12.50 -12.47
C THR A 218 -8.48 13.91 -11.89
N HIS A 219 -8.33 14.05 -10.57
CA HIS A 219 -8.25 15.35 -9.92
C HIS A 219 -7.04 16.15 -10.45
N ALA A 220 -7.20 17.46 -10.64
CA ALA A 220 -6.13 18.31 -11.19
C ALA A 220 -4.84 18.31 -10.34
N SER A 221 -4.97 18.11 -9.03
CA SER A 221 -3.84 18.05 -8.07
C SER A 221 -3.48 16.61 -7.65
N VAL A 222 -3.86 15.59 -8.44
CA VAL A 222 -3.45 14.20 -8.14
C VAL A 222 -1.93 14.11 -8.08
N LEU A 223 -1.39 13.37 -7.12
CA LEU A 223 0.06 13.15 -7.05
C LEU A 223 0.47 12.24 -8.20
N SER A 224 1.07 12.83 -9.24
CA SER A 224 1.64 12.09 -10.36
C SER A 224 3.09 11.72 -10.04
N MET A 225 3.30 10.47 -9.62
CA MET A 225 4.64 9.98 -9.29
C MET A 225 5.47 9.65 -10.55
N GLY A 226 4.84 9.62 -11.73
CA GLY A 226 5.48 9.27 -12.99
C GLY A 226 5.73 7.77 -13.13
N ASP A 227 6.72 7.43 -13.91
CA ASP A 227 7.12 6.05 -14.19
C ASP A 227 8.23 5.63 -13.23
N LEU A 228 8.20 4.38 -12.78
CA LEU A 228 9.27 3.78 -12.00
C LEU A 228 9.83 2.57 -12.75
N THR A 229 11.08 2.61 -13.14
CA THR A 229 11.78 1.41 -13.64
C THR A 229 12.02 0.43 -12.51
N ALA A 230 12.40 -0.80 -12.82
CA ALA A 230 12.65 -1.84 -11.82
C ALA A 230 13.61 -1.35 -10.73
N GLY A 231 13.22 -1.52 -9.48
CA GLY A 231 13.97 -1.11 -8.30
C GLY A 231 13.92 0.37 -7.94
N GLN A 232 13.37 1.23 -8.80
CA GLN A 232 13.28 2.66 -8.50
C GLN A 232 12.25 2.98 -7.43
N VAL A 233 12.53 4.07 -6.72
CA VAL A 233 11.78 4.60 -5.58
C VAL A 233 11.37 6.05 -5.85
N ARG A 234 10.20 6.43 -5.38
CA ARG A 234 9.72 7.80 -5.30
C ARG A 234 9.17 8.06 -3.91
N PHE A 235 9.29 9.29 -3.42
CA PHE A 235 8.85 9.66 -2.08
C PHE A 235 7.64 10.59 -2.12
N PHE A 236 6.78 10.46 -1.13
CA PHE A 236 5.70 11.39 -0.87
C PHE A 236 5.49 11.59 0.63
N TRP A 237 4.89 12.71 0.98
CA TRP A 237 4.58 13.07 2.35
C TRP A 237 3.08 13.06 2.55
N THR A 238 2.68 12.63 3.73
CA THR A 238 1.33 12.81 4.24
C THR A 238 1.34 13.86 5.34
N LYS A 239 0.28 14.65 5.40
CA LYS A 239 0.02 15.61 6.47
C LYS A 239 -1.34 15.28 7.08
N GLN A 240 -1.36 14.98 8.37
CA GLN A 240 -2.58 14.93 9.16
C GLN A 240 -2.76 16.26 9.89
N THR A 241 -3.92 16.86 9.76
CA THR A 241 -4.29 18.07 10.52
C THR A 241 -5.52 17.77 11.36
N THR A 242 -5.39 17.91 12.68
CA THR A 242 -6.49 17.79 13.65
C THR A 242 -6.78 19.16 14.21
N PRO A 243 -7.99 19.71 14.04
CA PRO A 243 -8.38 20.99 14.63
C PRO A 243 -8.37 20.92 16.17
N ALA A 244 -8.24 22.08 16.80
CA ALA A 244 -8.35 22.19 18.26
C ALA A 244 -9.76 21.83 18.76
N SER A 245 -9.83 21.30 19.98
CA SER A 245 -11.09 21.02 20.69
C SER A 245 -12.00 19.97 20.02
N VAL A 246 -11.45 19.10 19.21
CA VAL A 246 -12.20 17.97 18.65
C VAL A 246 -12.42 16.89 19.71
N THR A 247 -13.61 16.29 19.70
CA THR A 247 -13.87 15.11 20.52
C THR A 247 -13.17 13.91 19.90
N ALA A 248 -12.18 13.35 20.58
CA ALA A 248 -11.54 12.13 20.14
C ALA A 248 -12.57 11.02 19.92
N LYS A 249 -12.62 10.44 18.73
CA LYS A 249 -13.42 9.23 18.50
C LYS A 249 -12.75 8.04 19.17
N LYS A 250 -13.54 7.20 19.82
CA LYS A 250 -13.07 5.98 20.51
C LYS A 250 -12.48 4.92 19.58
N LEU A 251 -12.83 4.98 18.30
CA LEU A 251 -12.34 4.08 17.27
C LEU A 251 -11.43 4.88 16.34
N GLY A 252 -10.31 4.32 15.97
CA GLY A 252 -9.29 4.94 15.12
C GLY A 252 -9.90 5.60 13.87
N ASN A 253 -9.42 6.76 13.52
CA ASN A 253 -9.74 7.38 12.25
C ASN A 253 -8.95 6.66 11.16
N THR A 254 -9.64 6.14 10.17
CA THR A 254 -9.05 5.52 9.00
C THR A 254 -9.21 6.43 7.79
N PHE A 255 -8.27 6.38 6.87
CA PHE A 255 -8.37 7.00 5.56
C PHE A 255 -7.97 5.98 4.50
N LYS A 256 -8.37 6.22 3.25
CA LYS A 256 -7.99 5.36 2.14
C LYS A 256 -7.14 6.14 1.13
N LEU A 257 -5.98 5.58 0.80
CA LEU A 257 -5.21 6.02 -0.36
C LEU A 257 -5.71 5.27 -1.60
N GLY A 258 -6.02 6.03 -2.65
CA GLY A 258 -6.22 5.47 -3.97
C GLY A 258 -4.89 5.40 -4.71
N VAL A 259 -4.67 4.31 -5.40
CA VAL A 259 -3.47 4.08 -6.22
C VAL A 259 -3.89 3.67 -7.61
N TYR A 260 -3.26 4.26 -8.62
CA TYR A 260 -3.41 3.87 -10.01
C TYR A 260 -2.02 3.68 -10.62
N ALA A 261 -1.87 2.67 -11.44
CA ALA A 261 -0.73 2.48 -12.32
C ALA A 261 -1.20 1.83 -13.62
N SER A 262 -0.44 2.00 -14.68
CA SER A 262 -0.61 1.28 -15.94
C SER A 262 0.52 0.25 -16.08
N PHE A 263 0.18 -0.91 -16.59
CA PHE A 263 1.07 -2.06 -16.73
C PHE A 263 1.14 -2.50 -18.18
#